data_b2dc628844400910859bc774ed850958
#
_entry.id   b2dc628844400910859bc774ed850958
#
_cell.length_a   1.000
_cell.length_b   1.000
_cell.length_c   1.000
_cell.angle_alpha   90.00
_cell.angle_beta   90.00
_cell.angle_gamma   90.00
#
_symmetry.space_group_name_H-M   'P 1'
#
loop_
_entity.id
_entity.type
_entity.pdbx_description
1 polymer ?
#
loop_
_entity_poly.entity_id
_entity_poly.type
_entity_poly.pdbx_seq_one_letter_code
_entity_poly.pdbx_strand_id
1 'polypeptide(L)'
;MERKTLENNKESRDHAVLVGLRSPVLGEDSADEESLMELSELVDTAGGDTAGIILQSREKPDPHSFIGEGKVEEVKRMVDNEKATMVIFDNDLSPSQIRVLTELLGVQVIDRSGLILDIFAQRARTKEGCLQVELAQYQYLLPRLIGMWSHLERQGGTGGSPIGTKGPGETQLETD
;
A
#
# COMPACT_ATOMS: atom_id res chain seq x y z
N MET A 1 -38.56 -19.71 -9.87
CA MET A 1 -37.19 -20.22 -9.77
C MET A 1 -36.18 -19.14 -10.13
N GLU A 2 -36.38 -17.88 -9.67
CA GLU A 2 -35.52 -16.74 -10.04
C GLU A 2 -35.36 -15.76 -8.87
N ARG A 3 -34.82 -16.23 -7.74
CA ARG A 3 -34.47 -15.36 -6.61
C ARG A 3 -33.12 -15.68 -5.97
N LYS A 4 -32.23 -16.36 -6.69
CA LYS A 4 -30.90 -16.75 -6.15
C LYS A 4 -29.68 -16.09 -6.80
N THR A 5 -29.87 -15.12 -7.70
CA THR A 5 -28.78 -14.53 -8.46
C THR A 5 -28.45 -13.07 -8.12
N LEU A 6 -29.11 -12.48 -7.12
CA LEU A 6 -28.90 -11.06 -6.76
C LEU A 6 -28.13 -10.84 -5.46
N GLU A 7 -27.68 -11.88 -4.76
CA GLU A 7 -26.95 -11.74 -3.49
C GLU A 7 -25.43 -11.88 -3.60
N ASN A 8 -24.87 -12.13 -4.78
CA ASN A 8 -23.44 -12.36 -4.94
C ASN A 8 -22.64 -11.17 -5.50
N ASN A 9 -23.22 -9.96 -5.52
CA ASN A 9 -22.48 -8.76 -5.92
C ASN A 9 -22.46 -7.71 -4.80
N LYS A 10 -22.26 -8.14 -3.56
CA LYS A 10 -21.56 -7.30 -2.59
C LYS A 10 -20.09 -7.38 -2.98
N GLU A 11 -19.65 -6.47 -3.86
CA GLU A 11 -18.24 -6.14 -3.98
C GLU A 11 -17.74 -6.05 -2.55
N SER A 12 -16.78 -6.92 -2.20
CA SER A 12 -16.19 -6.93 -0.86
C SER A 12 -15.48 -5.60 -0.70
N ARG A 13 -16.06 -4.67 0.07
CA ARG A 13 -15.43 -3.39 0.37
C ARG A 13 -14.09 -3.66 1.03
N ASP A 14 -13.07 -2.91 0.63
CA ASP A 14 -11.82 -2.93 1.35
C ASP A 14 -12.01 -2.48 2.79
N HIS A 15 -11.45 -3.25 3.70
CA HIS A 15 -11.56 -3.05 5.13
C HIS A 15 -10.16 -2.78 5.68
N ALA A 16 -9.88 -1.53 6.02
CA ALA A 16 -8.53 -1.05 6.27
C ALA A 16 -8.24 -0.80 7.75
N VAL A 17 -7.09 -1.25 8.21
CA VAL A 17 -6.48 -0.77 9.45
C VAL A 17 -5.60 0.43 9.10
N LEU A 18 -5.79 1.54 9.81
CA LEU A 18 -5.03 2.77 9.63
C LEU A 18 -3.93 2.85 10.69
N VAL A 19 -2.73 3.18 10.25
CA VAL A 19 -1.55 3.27 11.12
C VAL A 19 -0.85 4.60 10.91
N GLY A 20 -0.49 5.26 11.99
CA GLY A 20 0.30 6.48 11.97
C GLY A 20 1.46 6.43 12.94
N LEU A 21 2.56 7.08 12.59
CA LEU A 21 3.70 7.31 13.46
C LEU A 21 3.82 8.80 13.78
N ARG A 22 3.78 9.11 15.07
CA ARG A 22 4.12 10.42 15.59
C ARG A 22 5.59 10.46 15.94
N SER A 23 6.36 11.34 15.31
CA SER A 23 7.79 11.46 15.56
C SER A 23 8.27 12.90 15.34
N PRO A 24 9.12 13.46 16.24
CA PRO A 24 9.65 14.81 16.06
C PRO A 24 10.50 14.96 14.80
N VAL A 25 11.17 13.90 14.36
CA VAL A 25 12.03 13.94 13.16
C VAL A 25 11.26 14.02 11.86
N LEU A 26 9.97 13.69 11.87
CA LEU A 26 9.11 13.74 10.69
C LEU A 26 8.51 15.14 10.46
N GLY A 27 8.57 16.04 11.45
CA GLY A 27 8.05 17.39 11.31
C GLY A 27 6.57 17.39 10.88
N GLU A 28 6.28 18.02 9.75
CA GLU A 28 4.92 18.11 9.20
C GLU A 28 4.38 16.75 8.70
N ASP A 29 5.25 15.81 8.40
CA ASP A 29 4.87 14.44 7.99
C ASP A 29 4.58 13.52 9.20
N SER A 30 4.63 14.04 10.42
CA SER A 30 4.27 13.31 11.62
C SER A 30 2.76 13.10 11.69
N ALA A 31 2.33 11.89 12.00
CA ALA A 31 0.91 11.59 12.16
C ALA A 31 0.41 12.02 13.55
N ASP A 32 -0.87 12.33 13.63
CA ASP A 32 -1.61 12.57 14.85
C ASP A 32 -3.04 12.05 14.74
N GLU A 33 -3.83 12.25 15.75
CA GLU A 33 -5.22 11.81 15.78
C GLU A 33 -6.04 12.49 14.68
N GLU A 34 -5.80 13.76 14.41
CA GLU A 34 -6.51 14.53 13.39
C GLU A 34 -6.16 14.02 11.98
N SER A 35 -4.87 13.81 11.68
CA SER A 35 -4.45 13.29 10.38
C SER A 35 -4.97 11.88 10.11
N LEU A 36 -5.08 11.04 11.14
CA LEU A 36 -5.67 9.71 11.01
C LEU A 36 -7.19 9.75 10.80
N MET A 37 -7.88 10.73 11.38
CA MET A 37 -9.31 10.96 11.09
C MET A 37 -9.52 11.40 9.66
N GLU A 38 -8.68 12.30 9.14
CA GLU A 38 -8.69 12.68 7.72
C GLU A 38 -8.43 11.47 6.81
N LEU A 39 -7.48 10.63 7.17
CA LEU A 39 -7.18 9.39 6.43
C LEU A 39 -8.41 8.47 6.40
N SER A 40 -9.13 8.33 7.50
CA SER A 40 -10.38 7.57 7.57
C SER A 40 -11.44 8.11 6.61
N GLU A 41 -11.56 9.42 6.50
CA GLU A 41 -12.47 10.05 5.52
C GLU A 41 -12.03 9.78 4.08
N LEU A 42 -10.74 9.76 3.80
CA LEU A 42 -10.20 9.39 2.49
C LEU A 42 -10.49 7.93 2.13
N VAL A 43 -10.42 7.03 3.10
CA VAL A 43 -10.79 5.62 2.91
C VAL A 43 -12.26 5.49 2.52
N ASP A 44 -13.13 6.20 3.20
CA ASP A 44 -14.57 6.23 2.89
C ASP A 44 -14.80 6.79 1.47
N THR A 45 -14.12 7.86 1.11
CA THR A 45 -14.15 8.44 -0.25
C THR A 45 -13.70 7.45 -1.31
N ALA A 46 -12.72 6.60 -1.01
CA ALA A 46 -12.26 5.55 -1.91
C ALA A 46 -13.19 4.34 -2.01
N GLY A 47 -14.24 4.29 -1.18
CA GLY A 47 -15.21 3.21 -1.16
C GLY A 47 -14.89 2.08 -0.17
N GLY A 48 -13.94 2.28 0.73
CA GLY A 48 -13.57 1.34 1.78
C GLY A 48 -14.18 1.67 3.14
N ASP A 49 -13.85 0.84 4.12
CA ASP A 49 -14.22 1.02 5.52
C ASP A 49 -12.99 1.03 6.40
N THR A 50 -13.03 1.75 7.52
CA THR A 50 -11.99 1.73 8.55
C THR A 50 -12.29 0.65 9.58
N ALA A 51 -11.40 -0.35 9.69
CA ALA A 51 -11.49 -1.43 10.66
C ALA A 51 -10.95 -1.05 12.04
N GLY A 52 -9.95 -0.20 12.08
CA GLY A 52 -9.33 0.25 13.31
C GLY A 52 -8.23 1.27 13.01
N ILE A 53 -7.78 1.96 14.05
CA ILE A 53 -6.78 3.03 13.96
C ILE A 53 -5.74 2.78 15.05
N ILE A 54 -4.45 2.81 14.66
CA ILE A 54 -3.32 2.67 15.57
C ILE A 54 -2.37 3.85 15.37
N LEU A 55 -2.04 4.54 16.44
CA LEU A 55 -1.05 5.62 16.46
C LEU A 55 0.09 5.23 17.41
N GLN A 56 1.32 5.25 16.92
CA GLN A 56 2.51 5.06 17.72
C GLN A 56 3.31 6.35 17.83
N SER A 57 3.83 6.64 19.01
CA SER A 57 4.80 7.73 19.23
C SER A 57 6.20 7.13 19.39
N ARG A 58 7.15 7.60 18.60
CA ARG A 58 8.57 7.23 18.67
C ARG A 58 9.43 8.46 18.38
N GLU A 59 10.67 8.44 18.86
CA GLU A 59 11.64 9.49 18.53
C GLU A 59 11.98 9.53 17.05
N LYS A 60 12.12 8.36 16.43
CA LYS A 60 12.42 8.21 15.01
C LYS A 60 11.78 6.94 14.44
N PRO A 61 11.47 6.92 13.13
CA PRO A 61 10.98 5.72 12.47
C PRO A 61 12.01 4.60 12.49
N ASP A 62 11.52 3.35 12.49
CA ASP A 62 12.38 2.18 12.22
C ASP A 62 12.76 2.15 10.73
N PRO A 63 14.06 1.96 10.39
CA PRO A 63 14.48 1.93 9.00
C PRO A 63 13.87 0.80 8.16
N HIS A 64 13.50 -0.32 8.79
CA HIS A 64 12.97 -1.50 8.10
C HIS A 64 11.44 -1.54 8.09
N SER A 65 10.82 -1.38 9.26
CA SER A 65 9.39 -1.56 9.44
C SER A 65 8.62 -0.27 9.73
N PHE A 66 9.29 0.87 9.74
CA PHE A 66 8.74 2.20 10.02
C PHE A 66 8.21 2.34 11.46
N ILE A 67 7.40 1.43 11.93
CA ILE A 67 6.91 1.31 13.32
C ILE A 67 7.71 0.24 14.07
N GLY A 68 7.66 0.25 15.41
CA GLY A 68 8.36 -0.74 16.23
C GLY A 68 7.80 -2.16 16.07
N GLU A 69 8.62 -3.18 16.33
CA GLU A 69 8.25 -4.59 16.20
C GLU A 69 6.99 -4.95 17.01
N GLY A 70 6.89 -4.51 18.26
CA GLY A 70 5.71 -4.73 19.08
C GLY A 70 4.45 -4.11 18.51
N LYS A 71 4.60 -2.95 17.85
CA LYS A 71 3.48 -2.27 17.17
C LYS A 71 3.09 -3.01 15.89
N VAL A 72 4.04 -3.56 15.14
CA VAL A 72 3.76 -4.43 13.98
C VAL A 72 2.90 -5.63 14.40
N GLU A 73 3.24 -6.27 15.51
CA GLU A 73 2.45 -7.39 16.04
C GLU A 73 1.03 -6.96 16.47
N GLU A 74 0.90 -5.78 17.05
CA GLU A 74 -0.40 -5.19 17.40
C GLU A 74 -1.25 -4.92 16.16
N VAL A 75 -0.67 -4.36 15.11
CA VAL A 75 -1.34 -4.15 13.83
C VAL A 75 -1.77 -5.48 13.22
N LYS A 76 -0.89 -6.48 13.24
CA LYS A 76 -1.20 -7.82 12.71
C LYS A 76 -2.37 -8.46 13.45
N ARG A 77 -2.40 -8.37 14.78
CA ARG A 77 -3.53 -8.87 15.57
C ARG A 77 -4.83 -8.16 15.22
N MET A 78 -4.78 -6.85 15.03
CA MET A 78 -5.97 -6.10 14.62
C MET A 78 -6.44 -6.50 13.22
N VAL A 79 -5.52 -6.68 12.27
CA VAL A 79 -5.81 -7.18 10.93
C VAL A 79 -6.53 -8.54 11.00
N ASP A 80 -6.02 -9.46 11.80
CA ASP A 80 -6.59 -10.81 11.95
C ASP A 80 -7.96 -10.77 12.64
N ASN A 81 -8.09 -10.01 13.72
CA ASN A 81 -9.32 -9.93 14.50
C ASN A 81 -10.46 -9.24 13.74
N GLU A 82 -10.15 -8.16 13.04
CA GLU A 82 -11.12 -7.38 12.27
C GLU A 82 -11.29 -7.90 10.83
N LYS A 83 -10.54 -8.92 10.44
CA LYS A 83 -10.51 -9.46 9.07
C LYS A 83 -10.24 -8.37 8.03
N ALA A 84 -9.30 -7.48 8.33
CA ALA A 84 -8.93 -6.40 7.45
C ALA A 84 -8.29 -6.94 6.16
N THR A 85 -8.56 -6.29 5.06
CA THR A 85 -8.03 -6.66 3.74
C THR A 85 -6.76 -5.90 3.38
N MET A 86 -6.50 -4.78 4.09
CA MET A 86 -5.34 -3.94 3.85
C MET A 86 -4.97 -3.11 5.08
N VAL A 87 -3.77 -2.58 5.05
CA VAL A 87 -3.27 -1.61 6.03
C VAL A 87 -2.83 -0.35 5.28
N ILE A 88 -3.25 0.82 5.78
CA ILE A 88 -2.91 2.11 5.20
C ILE A 88 -2.15 2.93 6.23
N PHE A 89 -0.95 3.35 5.88
CA PHE A 89 -0.12 4.24 6.69
C PHE A 89 -0.39 5.69 6.35
N ASP A 90 -0.57 6.51 7.37
CA ASP A 90 -0.75 7.95 7.21
C ASP A 90 0.53 8.65 6.75
N ASN A 91 1.69 8.13 7.16
CA ASN A 91 3.01 8.61 6.77
C ASN A 91 3.45 7.97 5.44
N ASP A 92 4.30 8.68 4.70
CA ASP A 92 4.92 8.12 3.52
C ASP A 92 5.94 7.03 3.89
N LEU A 93 5.89 5.93 3.18
CA LEU A 93 6.76 4.78 3.37
C LEU A 93 7.73 4.64 2.19
N SER A 94 8.95 4.19 2.48
CA SER A 94 9.86 3.76 1.42
C SER A 94 9.36 2.46 0.76
N PRO A 95 9.77 2.18 -0.48
CA PRO A 95 9.42 0.91 -1.14
C PRO A 95 9.84 -0.32 -0.37
N SER A 96 11.01 -0.29 0.29
CA SER A 96 11.49 -1.38 1.12
C SER A 96 10.67 -1.58 2.39
N GLN A 97 10.22 -0.50 3.02
CA GLN A 97 9.32 -0.56 4.19
C GLN A 97 7.96 -1.16 3.82
N ILE A 98 7.38 -0.76 2.70
CA ILE A 98 6.12 -1.34 2.20
C ILE A 98 6.26 -2.85 1.99
N ARG A 99 7.36 -3.29 1.39
CA ARG A 99 7.62 -4.71 1.16
C ARG A 99 7.73 -5.49 2.47
N VAL A 100 8.55 -4.99 3.41
CA VAL A 100 8.73 -5.63 4.72
C VAL A 100 7.41 -5.71 5.47
N LEU A 101 6.64 -4.63 5.52
CA LEU A 101 5.35 -4.60 6.19
C LEU A 101 4.31 -5.51 5.52
N THR A 102 4.29 -5.58 4.19
CA THR A 102 3.42 -6.50 3.46
C THR A 102 3.72 -7.96 3.82
N GLU A 103 4.98 -8.33 3.91
CA GLU A 103 5.39 -9.68 4.34
C GLU A 103 5.01 -9.96 5.79
N LEU A 104 5.25 -9.01 6.69
CA LEU A 104 4.97 -9.17 8.12
C LEU A 104 3.47 -9.19 8.44
N LEU A 105 2.68 -8.37 7.77
CA LEU A 105 1.25 -8.21 8.04
C LEU A 105 0.37 -9.18 7.24
N GLY A 106 0.88 -9.71 6.13
CA GLY A 106 0.16 -10.69 5.30
C GLY A 106 -1.00 -10.11 4.50
N VAL A 107 -1.12 -8.79 4.42
CA VAL A 107 -2.13 -8.07 3.63
C VAL A 107 -1.47 -6.95 2.84
N GLN A 108 -2.19 -6.39 1.89
CA GLN A 108 -1.71 -5.25 1.12
C GLN A 108 -1.41 -4.06 2.05
N VAL A 109 -0.28 -3.41 1.84
CA VAL A 109 0.13 -2.21 2.57
C VAL A 109 0.32 -1.08 1.56
N ILE A 110 -0.34 0.04 1.81
CA ILE A 110 -0.15 1.29 1.08
C ILE A 110 0.05 2.44 2.06
N ASP A 111 0.48 3.56 1.57
CA ASP A 111 0.56 4.81 2.32
C ASP A 111 -0.50 5.82 1.86
N ARG A 112 -0.57 6.98 2.51
CA ARG A 112 -1.52 8.04 2.17
C ARG A 112 -1.42 8.44 0.69
N SER A 113 -0.20 8.59 0.16
CA SER A 113 0.01 8.95 -1.23
C SER A 113 -0.56 7.92 -2.20
N GLY A 114 -0.40 6.63 -1.90
CA GLY A 114 -1.00 5.55 -2.68
C GLY A 114 -2.53 5.60 -2.69
N LEU A 115 -3.13 5.85 -1.54
CA LEU A 115 -4.59 5.99 -1.43
C LEU A 115 -5.11 7.20 -2.22
N ILE A 116 -4.45 8.34 -2.13
CA ILE A 116 -4.83 9.55 -2.88
C ILE A 116 -4.76 9.31 -4.38
N LEU A 117 -3.72 8.61 -4.86
CA LEU A 117 -3.60 8.22 -6.27
C LEU A 117 -4.75 7.32 -6.73
N ASP A 118 -5.16 6.36 -5.89
CA ASP A 118 -6.31 5.51 -6.17
C ASP A 118 -7.60 6.32 -6.30
N ILE A 119 -7.82 7.29 -5.43
CA ILE A 119 -8.97 8.18 -5.48
C ILE A 119 -8.97 9.01 -6.79
N PHE A 120 -7.83 9.56 -7.15
CA PHE A 120 -7.69 10.30 -8.41
C PHE A 120 -7.94 9.42 -9.62
N ALA A 121 -7.45 8.18 -9.62
CA ALA A 121 -7.68 7.22 -10.70
C ALA A 121 -9.17 6.91 -10.88
N GLN A 122 -9.90 6.76 -9.79
CA GLN A 122 -11.36 6.53 -9.82
C GLN A 122 -12.14 7.73 -10.35
N ARG A 123 -11.64 8.95 -10.16
CA ARG A 123 -12.33 10.20 -10.48
C ARG A 123 -11.93 10.82 -11.83
N ALA A 124 -10.80 10.42 -12.40
CA ALA A 124 -10.33 10.94 -13.67
C ALA A 124 -11.28 10.53 -14.80
N ARG A 125 -11.83 11.51 -15.52
CA ARG A 125 -12.83 11.29 -16.59
C ARG A 125 -12.41 11.82 -17.94
N THR A 126 -11.54 12.84 -17.99
CA THR A 126 -11.00 13.38 -19.22
C THR A 126 -9.77 12.57 -19.64
N LYS A 127 -9.50 12.52 -20.96
CA LYS A 127 -8.29 11.87 -21.47
C LYS A 127 -7.02 12.47 -20.89
N GLU A 128 -6.94 13.78 -20.79
CA GLU A 128 -5.81 14.49 -20.18
C GLU A 128 -5.69 14.18 -18.69
N GLY A 129 -6.79 14.23 -17.94
CA GLY A 129 -6.82 13.87 -16.52
C GLY A 129 -6.41 12.42 -16.27
N CYS A 130 -6.87 11.47 -17.09
CA CYS A 130 -6.47 10.07 -17.00
C CYS A 130 -4.97 9.88 -17.25
N LEU A 131 -4.40 10.58 -18.24
CA LEU A 131 -2.96 10.55 -18.54
C LEU A 131 -2.12 11.14 -17.41
N GLN A 132 -2.58 12.23 -16.78
CA GLN A 132 -1.90 12.83 -15.63
C GLN A 132 -1.88 11.90 -14.43
N VAL A 133 -2.99 11.22 -14.14
CA VAL A 133 -3.08 10.24 -13.05
C VAL A 133 -2.21 9.03 -13.36
N GLU A 134 -2.23 8.53 -14.57
CA GLU A 134 -1.39 7.42 -15.01
C GLU A 134 0.10 7.75 -14.85
N LEU A 135 0.52 8.94 -15.24
CA LEU A 135 1.89 9.41 -15.05
C LEU A 135 2.27 9.44 -13.55
N ALA A 136 1.41 10.00 -12.72
CA ALA A 136 1.62 10.04 -11.26
C ALA A 136 1.69 8.63 -10.66
N GLN A 137 0.87 7.70 -11.12
CA GLN A 137 0.91 6.30 -10.69
C GLN A 137 2.23 5.63 -11.09
N TYR A 138 2.73 5.85 -12.29
CA TYR A 138 4.04 5.34 -12.70
C TYR A 138 5.18 5.93 -11.87
N GLN A 139 5.15 7.22 -11.60
CA GLN A 139 6.15 7.87 -10.74
C GLN A 139 6.15 7.31 -9.31
N TYR A 140 4.99 6.92 -8.81
CA TYR A 140 4.84 6.27 -7.50
C TYR A 140 5.28 4.81 -7.52
N LEU A 141 4.92 4.04 -8.55
CA LEU A 141 5.16 2.60 -8.64
C LEU A 141 6.59 2.24 -9.03
N LEU A 142 7.21 3.01 -9.94
CA LEU A 142 8.55 2.68 -10.47
C LEU A 142 9.61 2.47 -9.40
N PRO A 143 9.80 3.36 -8.40
CA PRO A 143 10.78 3.15 -7.34
C PRO A 143 10.49 1.88 -6.52
N ARG A 144 9.21 1.54 -6.35
CA ARG A 144 8.77 0.36 -5.59
C ARG A 144 9.05 -0.93 -6.34
N LEU A 145 8.85 -0.95 -7.65
CA LEU A 145 9.17 -2.09 -8.51
C LEU A 145 10.69 -2.31 -8.60
N ILE A 146 11.48 -1.26 -8.73
CA ILE A 146 12.95 -1.36 -8.74
C ILE A 146 13.46 -1.93 -7.42
N GLY A 147 12.90 -1.52 -6.29
CA GLY A 147 13.23 -2.08 -4.99
C GLY A 147 12.93 -3.58 -4.88
N MET A 148 11.81 -4.04 -5.44
CA MET A 148 11.46 -5.46 -5.53
C MET A 148 12.42 -6.23 -6.43
N TRP A 149 12.78 -5.64 -7.57
CA TRP A 149 13.71 -6.27 -8.53
C TRP A 149 15.08 -6.50 -7.93
N SER A 150 15.67 -5.50 -7.29
CA SER A 150 16.99 -5.62 -6.65
C SER A 150 17.01 -6.64 -5.51
N HIS A 151 15.86 -6.90 -4.89
CA HIS A 151 15.72 -7.94 -3.87
C HIS A 151 15.68 -9.35 -4.49
N LEU A 152 14.96 -9.50 -5.59
CA LEU A 152 14.90 -10.77 -6.34
C LEU A 152 16.27 -11.16 -6.90
N GLU A 153 17.05 -10.19 -7.39
CA GLU A 153 18.42 -10.44 -7.86
C GLU A 153 19.34 -10.92 -6.73
N ARG A 154 19.21 -10.35 -5.53
CA ARG A 154 20.02 -10.77 -4.37
C ARG A 154 19.64 -12.16 -3.83
N GLN A 155 18.37 -12.56 -3.97
CA GLN A 155 17.92 -13.91 -3.59
C GLN A 155 18.23 -14.94 -4.68
N GLY A 156 18.36 -14.53 -5.94
CA GLY A 156 18.64 -15.40 -7.09
C GLY A 156 20.11 -15.77 -7.28
N GLY A 157 21.00 -15.37 -6.39
CA GLY A 157 22.46 -15.53 -6.52
C GLY A 157 23.01 -16.96 -6.40
N THR A 158 22.18 -17.98 -6.44
CA THR A 158 22.60 -19.39 -6.46
C THR A 158 21.89 -20.16 -7.57
N GLY A 159 22.42 -20.06 -8.79
CA GLY A 159 22.22 -21.06 -9.84
C GLY A 159 20.87 -21.04 -10.55
N GLY A 160 20.85 -20.43 -11.70
CA GLY A 160 19.78 -20.56 -12.69
C GLY A 160 18.90 -19.31 -12.79
N SER A 161 18.94 -18.66 -13.95
CA SER A 161 18.02 -17.58 -14.27
C SER A 161 16.58 -18.07 -14.13
N PRO A 162 15.77 -17.50 -13.25
CA PRO A 162 14.37 -17.86 -13.19
C PRO A 162 13.68 -17.51 -14.53
N ILE A 163 12.91 -18.41 -15.04
CA ILE A 163 12.06 -18.19 -16.21
C ILE A 163 11.13 -17.01 -15.87
N GLY A 164 11.27 -15.90 -16.61
CA GLY A 164 10.42 -14.73 -16.44
C GLY A 164 11.11 -13.41 -16.02
N THR A 165 12.44 -13.40 -15.96
CA THR A 165 13.21 -12.19 -15.62
C THR A 165 13.54 -11.30 -16.81
N LYS A 166 12.93 -11.50 -17.95
CA LYS A 166 13.05 -10.54 -19.06
C LYS A 166 12.16 -9.33 -18.76
N GLY A 167 12.79 -8.17 -18.68
CA GLY A 167 12.06 -6.91 -18.51
C GLY A 167 11.06 -6.68 -19.65
N PRO A 168 9.98 -5.90 -19.44
CA PRO A 168 8.94 -5.70 -20.44
C PRO A 168 9.40 -5.05 -21.75
N GLY A 169 10.67 -4.66 -21.87
CA GLY A 169 11.27 -4.17 -23.11
C GLY A 169 12.09 -5.21 -23.90
N GLU A 170 12.44 -6.34 -23.30
CA GLU A 170 13.32 -7.32 -23.95
C GLU A 170 12.61 -8.34 -24.84
N THR A 171 11.30 -8.48 -24.69
CA THR A 171 10.50 -9.41 -25.51
C THR A 171 10.07 -8.86 -26.86
N GLN A 172 10.22 -7.55 -27.11
CA GLN A 172 9.85 -6.95 -28.39
C GLN A 172 11.00 -6.82 -29.40
N LEU A 173 12.23 -7.05 -28.99
CA LEU A 173 13.39 -6.95 -29.87
C LEU A 173 13.79 -8.27 -30.53
N GLU A 174 13.22 -9.40 -30.10
CA GLU A 174 13.52 -10.71 -30.69
C GLU A 174 12.50 -11.19 -31.74
N THR A 175 11.49 -10.39 -32.08
CA THR A 175 10.45 -10.76 -33.06
C THR A 175 10.58 -10.04 -34.40
N ASP A 176 11.59 -9.27 -34.60
CA ASP A 176 11.98 -8.70 -35.86
C ASP A 176 13.31 -9.31 -36.34
#